data_f85e29cfd6269b5d773066082d2ac544
#
_entry.id   f85e29cfd6269b5d773066082d2ac544
#
_cell.length_a   1.000
_cell.length_b   1.000
_cell.length_c   1.000
_cell.angle_alpha   90.00
_cell.angle_beta   90.00
_cell.angle_gamma   90.00
#
_symmetry.space_group_name_H-M   'P 1'
#
loop_
_entity.id
_entity.type
_entity.pdbx_description
1 polymer ?
#
loop_
_entity_poly.entity_id
_entity_poly.type
_entity_poly.pdbx_seq_one_letter_code
_entity_poly.pdbx_strand_id
1 'polypeptide(L)'
;MKTMTCRQLGGPCDLEHHGDTADEMIKTQDRHLKQAARAGDSAHEPAHADMKGRWRHPKRAMGWYRGVKRTFAELPQDAHHAS
;
A
#
# COMPACT_ATOMS: atom_id res chain seq x y z
N MET A 1 -11.89 7.62 7.72
CA MET A 1 -10.96 6.53 7.43
C MET A 1 -11.34 5.85 6.12
N LYS A 2 -10.38 5.41 5.36
CA LYS A 2 -10.59 4.71 4.09
C LYS A 2 -9.88 3.36 4.12
N THR A 3 -10.20 2.49 3.17
CA THR A 3 -9.64 1.14 3.09
C THR A 3 -8.98 0.93 1.73
N MET A 4 -7.76 0.42 1.72
CA MET A 4 -7.08 -0.05 0.51
C MET A 4 -6.49 -1.42 0.78
N THR A 5 -6.45 -2.25 -0.26
CA THR A 5 -5.87 -3.58 -0.12
C THR A 5 -4.41 -3.59 -0.54
N CYS A 6 -3.68 -4.62 -0.09
CA CYS A 6 -2.33 -4.87 -0.56
C CYS A 6 -2.29 -4.87 -2.10
N ARG A 7 -3.29 -5.49 -2.74
CA ARG A 7 -3.38 -5.56 -4.20
C ARG A 7 -3.51 -4.19 -4.84
N GLN A 8 -4.31 -3.30 -4.26
CA GLN A 8 -4.46 -1.93 -4.77
C GLN A 8 -3.16 -1.13 -4.66
N LEU A 9 -2.29 -1.53 -3.76
CA LEU A 9 -0.99 -0.87 -3.56
C LEU A 9 0.16 -1.60 -4.28
N GLY A 10 -0.17 -2.57 -5.13
CA GLY A 10 0.81 -3.26 -5.96
C GLY A 10 1.26 -4.62 -5.46
N GLY A 11 0.68 -5.12 -4.39
CA GLY A 11 1.01 -6.43 -3.86
C GLY A 11 0.07 -7.54 -4.36
N PRO A 12 0.30 -8.77 -3.91
CA PRO A 12 -0.41 -9.93 -4.43
C PRO A 12 -1.62 -10.39 -3.63
N CYS A 13 -1.95 -9.77 -2.51
CA CYS A 13 -3.02 -10.27 -1.64
C CYS A 13 -4.09 -9.23 -1.36
N ASP A 14 -5.17 -9.67 -0.72
CA ASP A 14 -6.31 -8.82 -0.46
C ASP A 14 -6.37 -8.31 1.00
N LEU A 15 -5.25 -8.33 1.70
CA LEU A 15 -5.19 -7.78 3.06
C LEU A 15 -5.60 -6.31 3.03
N GLU A 16 -6.53 -5.94 3.88
CA GLU A 16 -7.04 -4.57 3.95
C GLU A 16 -6.23 -3.73 4.92
N HIS A 17 -5.92 -2.52 4.49
CA HIS A 17 -5.31 -1.50 5.33
C HIS A 17 -6.30 -0.38 5.52
N HIS A 18 -6.32 0.21 6.70
CA HIS A 18 -7.21 1.32 7.02
C HIS A 18 -6.39 2.55 7.42
N GLY A 19 -6.79 3.72 6.96
CA GLY A 19 -6.09 4.93 7.30
C GLY A 19 -6.81 6.18 6.81
N ASP A 20 -6.33 7.32 7.24
CA ASP A 20 -6.92 8.61 6.91
C ASP A 20 -6.18 9.31 5.77
N THR A 21 -4.98 8.88 5.45
CA THR A 21 -4.17 9.47 4.39
C THR A 21 -3.52 8.40 3.52
N ALA A 22 -3.15 8.78 2.30
CA ALA A 22 -2.41 7.88 1.41
C ALA A 22 -1.06 7.49 2.02
N ASP A 23 -0.40 8.41 2.73
CA ASP A 23 0.88 8.13 3.39
C ASP A 23 0.74 7.02 4.43
N GLU A 24 -0.34 7.03 5.21
CA GLU A 24 -0.59 5.97 6.18
C GLU A 24 -0.78 4.62 5.50
N MET A 25 -1.49 4.60 4.37
CA MET A 25 -1.67 3.38 3.57
C MET A 25 -0.33 2.83 3.09
N ILE A 26 0.53 3.71 2.58
CA ILE A 26 1.84 3.30 2.06
C ILE A 26 2.72 2.76 3.18
N LYS A 27 2.74 3.42 4.33
CA LYS A 27 3.52 2.95 5.48
C LYS A 27 3.05 1.58 5.97
N THR A 28 1.74 1.39 6.03
CA THR A 28 1.17 0.12 6.46
C THR A 28 1.48 -0.99 5.45
N GLN A 29 1.39 -0.68 4.16
CA GLN A 29 1.74 -1.63 3.10
C GLN A 29 3.22 -2.00 3.17
N ASP A 30 4.10 -1.03 3.34
CA ASP A 30 5.54 -1.30 3.42
C ASP A 30 5.86 -2.21 4.60
N ARG A 31 5.21 -2.00 5.75
CA ARG A 31 5.36 -2.87 6.91
C ARG A 31 4.89 -4.29 6.60
N HIS A 32 3.74 -4.41 5.94
CA HIS A 32 3.19 -5.70 5.53
C HIS A 32 4.16 -6.44 4.61
N LEU A 33 4.74 -5.76 3.63
CA LEU A 33 5.70 -6.37 2.70
C LEU A 33 6.97 -6.83 3.42
N LYS A 34 7.45 -6.05 4.38
CA LYS A 34 8.62 -6.45 5.18
C LYS A 34 8.33 -7.68 6.02
N GLN A 35 7.14 -7.74 6.62
CA GLN A 35 6.74 -8.90 7.42
C GLN A 35 6.59 -10.14 6.55
N ALA A 36 6.00 -10.01 5.37
CA ALA A 36 5.87 -11.13 4.45
C ALA A 36 7.25 -11.64 4.00
N ALA A 37 8.19 -10.74 3.74
CA ALA A 37 9.54 -11.11 3.36
C ALA A 37 10.23 -11.89 4.48
N ARG A 38 10.08 -11.47 5.72
CA ARG A 38 10.65 -12.17 6.88
C ARG A 38 10.05 -13.55 7.07
N ALA A 39 8.78 -13.71 6.72
CA ALA A 39 8.09 -14.98 6.82
C ALA A 39 8.41 -15.93 5.65
N GLY A 40 9.19 -15.47 4.68
CA GLY A 40 9.55 -16.29 3.51
C GLY A 40 8.43 -16.41 2.50
N ASP A 41 7.51 -15.45 2.47
CA ASP A 41 6.38 -15.46 1.54
C ASP A 41 6.84 -15.05 0.15
N SER A 42 7.09 -16.03 -0.71
CA SER A 42 7.61 -15.78 -2.06
C SER A 42 6.62 -15.02 -2.94
N ALA A 43 5.32 -15.10 -2.67
CA ALA A 43 4.32 -14.37 -3.45
C ALA A 43 4.48 -12.86 -3.30
N HIS A 44 5.00 -12.40 -2.16
CA HIS A 44 5.21 -10.98 -1.90
C HIS A 44 6.60 -10.47 -2.30
N GLU A 45 7.50 -11.34 -2.75
CA GLU A 45 8.85 -10.93 -3.12
C GLU A 45 8.91 -9.84 -4.20
N PRO A 46 8.16 -9.94 -5.31
CA PRO A 46 8.21 -8.89 -6.32
C PRO A 46 7.76 -7.53 -5.78
N ALA A 47 6.70 -7.51 -4.96
CA ALA A 47 6.22 -6.27 -4.36
C ALA A 47 7.23 -5.70 -3.37
N HIS A 48 7.90 -6.56 -2.60
CA HIS A 48 8.93 -6.14 -1.67
C HIS A 48 10.14 -5.55 -2.42
N ALA A 49 10.53 -6.17 -3.53
CA ALA A 49 11.61 -5.65 -4.37
C ALA A 49 11.24 -4.28 -4.97
N ASP A 50 10.00 -4.12 -5.42
CA ASP A 50 9.51 -2.84 -5.93
C ASP A 50 9.54 -1.76 -4.86
N MET A 51 9.16 -2.10 -3.64
CA MET A 51 9.22 -1.19 -2.50
C MET A 51 10.64 -0.70 -2.27
N LYS A 52 11.62 -1.62 -2.26
CA LYS A 52 13.03 -1.24 -2.12
C LYS A 52 13.49 -0.36 -3.27
N GLY A 53 13.03 -0.65 -4.48
CA GLY A 53 13.35 0.15 -5.65
C GLY A 53 12.85 1.59 -5.52
N ARG A 54 11.68 1.78 -4.92
CA ARG A 54 11.14 3.11 -4.67
C ARG A 54 12.04 3.91 -3.73
N TRP A 55 12.57 3.26 -2.70
CA TRP A 55 13.49 3.91 -1.76
C TRP A 55 14.81 4.31 -2.44
N ARG A 56 15.30 3.48 -3.38
CA ARG A 56 16.55 3.75 -4.09
C ARG A 56 16.39 4.80 -5.19
N HIS A 57 15.19 4.91 -5.76
CA HIS A 57 14.93 5.79 -6.90
C HIS A 57 13.69 6.66 -6.62
N PRO A 58 13.79 7.59 -5.66
CA PRO A 58 12.62 8.37 -5.24
C PRO A 58 11.98 9.19 -6.37
N LYS A 59 12.77 9.66 -7.33
CA LYS A 59 12.20 10.42 -8.44
C LYS A 59 11.31 9.55 -9.32
N ARG A 60 11.71 8.30 -9.56
CA ARG A 60 10.88 7.34 -10.32
C ARG A 60 9.64 6.97 -9.54
N ALA A 61 9.76 6.91 -8.22
CA ALA A 61 8.65 6.53 -7.36
C ALA A 61 7.55 7.60 -7.29
N MET A 62 7.84 8.84 -7.69
CA MET A 62 6.86 9.92 -7.60
C MET A 62 5.60 9.66 -8.43
N GLY A 63 5.75 9.04 -9.61
CA GLY A 63 4.60 8.70 -10.45
C GLY A 63 3.69 7.68 -9.76
N TRP A 64 4.28 6.65 -9.17
CA TRP A 64 3.55 5.65 -8.39
C TRP A 64 2.86 6.30 -7.20
N TYR A 65 3.58 7.14 -6.47
CA TYR A 65 3.06 7.82 -5.29
C TYR A 65 1.85 8.70 -5.65
N ARG A 66 1.95 9.45 -6.75
CA ARG A 66 0.83 10.28 -7.21
C ARG A 66 -0.38 9.43 -7.57
N GLY A 67 -0.14 8.26 -8.19
CA GLY A 67 -1.20 7.32 -8.52
C GLY A 67 -1.91 6.81 -7.27
N VAL A 68 -1.16 6.46 -6.24
CA VAL A 68 -1.74 6.03 -4.96
C VAL A 68 -2.56 7.14 -4.33
N LYS A 69 -2.05 8.37 -4.32
CA LYS A 69 -2.77 9.51 -3.75
C LYS A 69 -4.08 9.76 -4.50
N ARG A 70 -4.05 9.65 -5.82
CA ARG A 70 -5.26 9.82 -6.64
C ARG A 70 -6.29 8.74 -6.33
N THR A 71 -5.86 7.48 -6.31
CA THR A 71 -6.74 6.36 -5.99
C THR A 71 -7.35 6.53 -4.60
N PHE A 72 -6.51 6.90 -3.63
CA PHE A 72 -7.00 7.14 -2.27
C PHE A 72 -8.05 8.25 -2.23
N ALA A 73 -7.79 9.35 -2.94
CA ALA A 73 -8.72 10.49 -2.95
C ALA A 73 -10.08 10.12 -3.54
N GLU A 74 -10.10 9.19 -4.49
CA GLU A 74 -11.33 8.76 -5.16
C GLU A 74 -12.13 7.72 -4.36
N LEU A 75 -11.52 7.11 -3.34
CA LEU A 75 -12.21 6.12 -2.52
C LEU A 75 -13.19 6.80 -1.57
N PRO A 76 -14.33 6.14 -1.29
CA PRO A 76 -15.25 6.65 -0.29
C PRO A 76 -14.69 6.45 1.13
N GLN A 77 -15.23 7.23 2.07
CA GLN A 77 -14.97 6.95 3.48
C GLN A 77 -15.56 5.60 3.84
N ASP A 78 -14.92 4.90 4.78
CA ASP A 78 -15.44 3.61 5.24
C ASP A 78 -16.83 3.79 5.82
N ALA A 79 -17.75 2.91 5.45
CA ALA A 79 -19.09 2.89 6.04
C ALA A 79 -19.02 2.26 7.43
N HIS A 80 -19.60 2.94 8.38
CA HIS A 80 -19.72 2.33 9.68
C HIS A 80 -20.85 3.00 10.41
N HIS A 81 -21.06 2.72 10.68
CA HIS A 81 -21.83 3.23 11.10
C HIS A 81 -22.15 3.90 11.86
N ALA A 82 -21.85 4.21 11.70
CA ALA A 82 -22.12 5.02 12.55
C ALA A 82 -23.32 5.40 13.01
N SER A 83 -23.49 5.34 13.04
CA SER A 83 -24.58 5.62 13.23
C SER A 83 -25.24 5.59 13.65
#